data_4e69d99297e1b035df1bbb8cfee75a78
#
_entry.id   4e69d99297e1b035df1bbb8cfee75a78
#
_cell.length_a   1.000
_cell.length_b   1.000
_cell.length_c   1.000
_cell.angle_alpha   90.00
_cell.angle_beta   90.00
_cell.angle_gamma   90.00
#
_symmetry.space_group_name_H-M   'P 1'
#
loop_
_entity.id
_entity.type
_entity.pdbx_description
1 polymer ?
#
loop_
_entity_poly.entity_id
_entity_poly.type
_entity_poly.pdbx_seq_one_letter_code
_entity_poly.pdbx_strand_id
1 'polypeptide(L)'
;MSTTSQASQRIAALLDANSFVEIGARITARATDFNLKQTETPADGVVTGYGVIDGNLVYVYSQDASVLNGSVGEMHAKKIANLYDLALKTGAPVIGLIESAGLRLQEATDALNGFGEIYKKQVMASGVIPQITAIFGSCGGGLALIPTLTDFTFMEEKNAKLFVNAPNALDGNTTEKCNSASAAFQSEEAGNVDVVADEATILGKIRALVSMLPANNEDDASFAECTDDLNRASAELANCVGDTAIALSTISDSNVFFEVKENYAKEMVTGFIKLNGMTVGAVANRTEVYDADGNVTDKFDAVLTKKGCEKAADFVNFCDAFEIPVLSLTNVKGYEATVCSEKGIAKAAAKLTAAFAGATVPKVNVIIGKAYGSAYVAMNSKAIGADITIAWPDAEIGMMDAKMAAKIICDGQGAEAIDACAAEYAKLQTSVESAARRGYVDEIVEAADTRKYIIGAFEMLFTKREDRPAKKHGTV
;
A
#
# COMPACT_ATOMS: atom_id res chain seq x y z
N MET A 1 -17.05 -0.17 -30.21
CA MET A 1 -16.53 -1.31 -29.46
C MET A 1 -16.97 -2.61 -30.10
N SER A 2 -16.08 -3.55 -30.28
CA SER A 2 -16.49 -4.95 -30.34
C SER A 2 -16.90 -5.33 -28.90
N THR A 3 -18.19 -5.38 -28.60
CA THR A 3 -18.72 -5.71 -27.26
C THR A 3 -18.48 -7.19 -26.89
N THR A 4 -17.65 -7.89 -27.63
CA THR A 4 -17.48 -9.34 -27.54
C THR A 4 -16.13 -9.75 -26.94
N SER A 5 -15.11 -8.87 -26.88
CA SER A 5 -13.83 -9.24 -26.31
C SER A 5 -13.85 -9.14 -24.78
N GLN A 6 -13.10 -10.00 -24.11
CA GLN A 6 -12.97 -9.98 -22.66
C GLN A 6 -12.38 -8.65 -22.16
N ALA A 7 -11.46 -8.08 -22.92
CA ALA A 7 -10.90 -6.75 -22.62
C ALA A 7 -11.98 -5.65 -22.55
N SER A 8 -12.91 -5.64 -23.51
CA SER A 8 -14.03 -4.68 -23.51
C SER A 8 -15.04 -4.96 -22.39
N GLN A 9 -15.27 -6.22 -22.05
CA GLN A 9 -16.16 -6.60 -20.95
C GLN A 9 -15.61 -6.15 -19.60
N ARG A 10 -14.30 -6.30 -19.36
CA ARG A 10 -13.63 -5.80 -18.15
C ARG A 10 -13.77 -4.29 -18.00
N ILE A 11 -13.57 -3.53 -19.08
CA ILE A 11 -13.78 -2.07 -19.06
C ILE A 11 -15.23 -1.73 -18.72
N ALA A 12 -16.19 -2.42 -19.34
CA ALA A 12 -17.60 -2.20 -19.08
C ALA A 12 -18.03 -2.55 -17.64
N ALA A 13 -17.39 -3.55 -17.03
CA ALA A 13 -17.64 -3.92 -15.64
C ALA A 13 -16.93 -2.98 -14.63
N LEU A 14 -15.81 -2.38 -15.04
CA LEU A 14 -15.04 -1.48 -14.20
C LEU A 14 -15.66 -0.08 -14.12
N LEU A 15 -16.13 0.46 -15.24
CA LEU A 15 -16.58 1.84 -15.37
C LEU A 15 -18.10 1.99 -15.16
N ASP A 16 -18.53 3.19 -14.86
CA ASP A 16 -19.95 3.52 -14.79
C ASP A 16 -20.63 3.32 -16.15
N ALA A 17 -21.87 2.88 -16.13
CA ALA A 17 -22.62 2.53 -17.32
C ALA A 17 -22.62 3.66 -18.38
N ASN A 18 -22.27 3.33 -19.62
CA ASN A 18 -22.21 4.25 -20.76
C ASN A 18 -21.22 5.41 -20.64
N SER A 19 -20.26 5.36 -19.68
CA SER A 19 -19.26 6.43 -19.51
C SER A 19 -18.02 6.27 -20.39
N PHE A 20 -17.76 5.06 -20.92
CA PHE A 20 -16.52 4.79 -21.64
C PHE A 20 -16.47 5.41 -23.03
N VAL A 21 -15.38 6.13 -23.31
CA VAL A 21 -15.03 6.65 -24.62
C VAL A 21 -13.72 6.06 -25.09
N GLU A 22 -13.73 5.28 -26.16
CA GLU A 22 -12.55 4.63 -26.71
C GLU A 22 -11.68 5.61 -27.50
N ILE A 23 -10.36 5.56 -27.27
CA ILE A 23 -9.35 6.33 -27.99
C ILE A 23 -8.49 5.38 -28.80
N GLY A 24 -8.25 5.70 -30.08
CA GLY A 24 -7.39 4.88 -30.95
C GLY A 24 -8.02 3.56 -31.42
N ALA A 25 -9.34 3.46 -31.45
CA ALA A 25 -10.08 2.25 -31.89
C ALA A 25 -9.69 1.74 -33.30
N ARG A 26 -9.26 2.65 -34.20
CA ARG A 26 -8.91 2.33 -35.58
C ARG A 26 -7.40 2.09 -35.80
N ILE A 27 -6.61 2.16 -34.75
CA ILE A 27 -5.17 1.85 -34.81
C ILE A 27 -5.03 0.34 -34.96
N THR A 28 -4.14 -0.08 -35.85
CA THR A 28 -3.80 -1.48 -36.11
C THR A 28 -2.29 -1.66 -36.04
N ALA A 29 -1.84 -2.91 -35.93
CA ALA A 29 -0.42 -3.22 -35.99
C ALA A 29 0.20 -2.67 -37.26
N ARG A 30 1.41 -2.18 -37.15
CA ARG A 30 2.18 -1.73 -38.31
C ARG A 30 2.71 -2.93 -39.10
N ALA A 31 2.76 -2.82 -40.46
CA ALA A 31 3.47 -3.78 -41.27
C ALA A 31 4.95 -3.75 -40.93
N THR A 32 5.55 -4.90 -40.69
CA THR A 32 6.97 -5.06 -40.33
C THR A 32 7.71 -5.84 -41.39
N ASP A 33 9.06 -5.86 -41.34
CA ASP A 33 9.90 -6.63 -42.26
C ASP A 33 9.61 -8.14 -42.26
N PHE A 34 9.05 -8.65 -41.17
CA PHE A 34 8.58 -10.04 -41.04
C PHE A 34 7.15 -10.25 -41.51
N ASN A 35 6.51 -9.23 -42.09
CA ASN A 35 5.16 -9.24 -42.62
C ASN A 35 4.26 -10.10 -41.72
N LEU A 36 3.72 -9.52 -40.65
CA LEU A 36 2.50 -10.04 -40.06
C LEU A 36 1.55 -10.21 -41.24
N LYS A 37 1.34 -11.44 -41.73
CA LYS A 37 0.36 -11.74 -42.74
C LYS A 37 -0.85 -10.88 -42.46
N GLN A 38 -1.59 -10.44 -43.45
CA GLN A 38 -2.79 -9.59 -43.31
C GLN A 38 -3.79 -10.22 -42.31
N THR A 39 -3.44 -10.12 -41.06
CA THR A 39 -4.26 -10.53 -39.93
C THR A 39 -4.88 -9.25 -39.42
N GLU A 40 -6.19 -9.25 -39.30
CA GLU A 40 -6.87 -8.13 -38.68
C GLU A 40 -6.38 -7.98 -37.23
N THR A 41 -5.89 -6.81 -36.89
CA THR A 41 -5.38 -6.48 -35.56
C THR A 41 -6.17 -5.31 -34.98
N PRO A 42 -7.45 -5.50 -34.65
CA PRO A 42 -8.30 -4.42 -34.18
C PRO A 42 -7.70 -3.81 -32.90
N ALA A 43 -7.61 -2.49 -32.90
CA ALA A 43 -7.02 -1.69 -31.81
C ALA A 43 -5.58 -2.09 -31.42
N ASP A 44 -4.89 -2.84 -32.25
CA ASP A 44 -3.58 -3.47 -32.02
C ASP A 44 -3.51 -4.27 -30.71
N GLY A 45 -4.58 -4.97 -30.36
CA GLY A 45 -4.65 -5.84 -29.17
C GLY A 45 -4.68 -5.11 -27.83
N VAL A 46 -5.00 -3.81 -27.82
CA VAL A 46 -5.26 -3.06 -26.58
C VAL A 46 -6.39 -2.05 -26.76
N VAL A 47 -7.41 -2.15 -25.94
CA VAL A 47 -8.48 -1.15 -25.87
C VAL A 47 -8.04 -0.05 -24.91
N THR A 48 -8.03 1.19 -25.39
CA THR A 48 -7.60 2.36 -24.58
C THR A 48 -8.68 3.43 -24.62
N GLY A 49 -8.88 4.14 -23.51
CA GLY A 49 -9.88 5.20 -23.44
C GLY A 49 -10.01 5.79 -22.04
N TYR A 50 -11.07 6.54 -21.84
CA TYR A 50 -11.41 7.11 -20.55
C TYR A 50 -12.89 6.88 -20.22
N GLY A 51 -13.20 7.00 -18.96
CA GLY A 51 -14.57 6.91 -18.43
C GLY A 51 -14.60 7.42 -17.00
N VAL A 52 -15.67 7.10 -16.27
CA VAL A 52 -15.78 7.49 -14.87
C VAL A 52 -16.03 6.29 -13.96
N ILE A 53 -15.58 6.38 -12.73
CA ILE A 53 -15.87 5.49 -11.63
C ILE A 53 -16.47 6.32 -10.52
N ASP A 54 -17.73 6.09 -10.18
CA ASP A 54 -18.47 6.86 -9.18
C ASP A 54 -18.34 8.39 -9.39
N GLY A 55 -18.39 8.79 -10.69
CA GLY A 55 -18.24 10.19 -11.13
C GLY A 55 -16.79 10.68 -11.27
N ASN A 56 -15.78 9.95 -10.83
CA ASN A 56 -14.37 10.34 -10.95
C ASN A 56 -13.80 9.93 -12.31
N LEU A 57 -13.18 10.87 -13.02
CA LEU A 57 -12.51 10.60 -14.29
C LEU A 57 -11.34 9.62 -14.10
N VAL A 58 -11.28 8.60 -14.95
CA VAL A 58 -10.16 7.65 -15.01
C VAL A 58 -9.80 7.35 -16.46
N TYR A 59 -8.53 7.06 -16.70
CA TYR A 59 -8.04 6.52 -17.95
C TYR A 59 -7.81 5.02 -17.79
N VAL A 60 -8.20 4.24 -18.81
CA VAL A 60 -8.10 2.78 -18.75
C VAL A 60 -7.51 2.22 -20.05
N TYR A 61 -6.62 1.24 -19.92
CA TYR A 61 -6.25 0.37 -21.02
C TYR A 61 -6.49 -1.09 -20.61
N SER A 62 -6.96 -1.90 -21.58
CA SER A 62 -7.18 -3.34 -21.36
C SER A 62 -6.60 -4.12 -22.54
N GLN A 63 -5.70 -5.04 -22.23
CA GLN A 63 -5.07 -5.88 -23.24
C GLN A 63 -6.03 -7.00 -23.67
N ASP A 64 -6.11 -7.23 -24.97
CA ASP A 64 -7.00 -8.18 -25.59
C ASP A 64 -6.23 -9.40 -26.09
N ALA A 65 -6.27 -10.47 -25.32
CA ALA A 65 -5.60 -11.73 -25.64
C ALA A 65 -6.14 -12.40 -26.92
N SER A 66 -7.32 -12.02 -27.40
CA SER A 66 -7.88 -12.53 -28.66
C SER A 66 -7.16 -11.98 -29.89
N VAL A 67 -6.41 -10.87 -29.74
CA VAL A 67 -5.64 -10.22 -30.81
C VAL A 67 -4.15 -10.45 -30.57
N LEU A 68 -3.52 -11.30 -31.36
CA LEU A 68 -2.09 -11.64 -31.24
C LEU A 68 -1.66 -11.98 -29.81
N ASN A 69 -2.52 -12.68 -29.05
CA ASN A 69 -2.35 -13.01 -27.62
C ASN A 69 -2.07 -11.78 -26.74
N GLY A 70 -2.61 -10.62 -27.06
CA GLY A 70 -2.37 -9.38 -26.33
C GLY A 70 -0.92 -8.89 -26.38
N SER A 71 -0.10 -9.42 -27.28
CA SER A 71 1.34 -9.09 -27.34
C SER A 71 1.58 -7.62 -27.67
N VAL A 72 2.56 -7.03 -27.00
CA VAL A 72 2.89 -5.60 -27.12
C VAL A 72 3.78 -5.36 -28.34
N GLY A 73 3.22 -4.67 -29.33
CA GLY A 73 3.94 -4.13 -30.48
C GLY A 73 4.10 -2.62 -30.36
N GLU A 74 4.67 -2.01 -31.40
CA GLU A 74 4.92 -0.55 -31.46
C GLU A 74 3.64 0.27 -31.26
N MET A 75 2.58 -0.03 -32.03
CA MET A 75 1.34 0.74 -31.96
C MET A 75 0.55 0.47 -30.67
N HIS A 76 0.57 -0.76 -30.17
CA HIS A 76 0.06 -1.13 -28.86
C HIS A 76 0.69 -0.25 -27.76
N ALA A 77 2.03 -0.18 -27.72
CA ALA A 77 2.76 0.62 -26.74
C ALA A 77 2.48 2.12 -26.89
N LYS A 78 2.45 2.64 -28.13
CA LYS A 78 2.12 4.05 -28.40
C LYS A 78 0.73 4.45 -27.91
N LYS A 79 -0.25 3.56 -28.04
CA LYS A 79 -1.60 3.80 -27.48
C LYS A 79 -1.57 3.97 -25.96
N ILE A 80 -0.87 3.08 -25.25
CA ILE A 80 -0.71 3.17 -23.80
C ILE A 80 0.05 4.44 -23.42
N ALA A 81 1.18 4.74 -24.08
CA ALA A 81 1.97 5.94 -23.83
C ALA A 81 1.16 7.23 -24.03
N ASN A 82 0.36 7.30 -25.12
CA ASN A 82 -0.52 8.44 -25.37
C ASN A 82 -1.62 8.58 -24.29
N LEU A 83 -2.11 7.45 -23.76
CA LEU A 83 -3.09 7.47 -22.68
C LEU A 83 -2.50 8.11 -21.42
N TYR A 84 -1.25 7.78 -21.06
CA TYR A 84 -0.52 8.42 -19.97
C TYR A 84 -0.32 9.92 -20.19
N ASP A 85 -0.02 10.34 -21.44
CA ASP A 85 0.12 11.76 -21.75
C ASP A 85 -1.20 12.54 -21.54
N LEU A 86 -2.33 11.93 -21.86
CA LEU A 86 -3.64 12.52 -21.63
C LEU A 86 -3.97 12.55 -20.14
N ALA A 87 -3.72 11.46 -19.43
CA ALA A 87 -3.95 11.35 -18.00
C ALA A 87 -3.15 12.38 -17.20
N LEU A 88 -1.86 12.56 -17.52
CA LEU A 88 -1.01 13.60 -16.91
C LEU A 88 -1.50 15.02 -17.18
N LYS A 89 -2.07 15.27 -18.37
CA LYS A 89 -2.61 16.62 -18.71
C LYS A 89 -3.90 16.96 -17.99
N THR A 90 -4.64 15.95 -17.59
CA THR A 90 -5.95 16.12 -16.92
C THR A 90 -5.89 15.83 -15.42
N GLY A 91 -4.76 15.32 -14.93
CA GLY A 91 -4.60 14.97 -13.53
C GLY A 91 -5.56 13.85 -13.09
N ALA A 92 -5.64 12.75 -13.84
CA ALA A 92 -6.57 11.67 -13.55
C ALA A 92 -5.86 10.29 -13.49
N PRO A 93 -6.32 9.34 -12.65
CA PRO A 93 -5.71 8.03 -12.50
C PRO A 93 -5.66 7.21 -13.79
N VAL A 94 -4.64 6.34 -13.90
CA VAL A 94 -4.53 5.34 -14.98
C VAL A 94 -4.73 3.94 -14.42
N ILE A 95 -5.61 3.17 -15.06
CA ILE A 95 -5.89 1.76 -14.72
C ILE A 95 -5.48 0.88 -15.89
N GLY A 96 -4.55 -0.06 -15.64
CA GLY A 96 -4.10 -1.05 -16.61
C GLY A 96 -4.66 -2.44 -16.31
N LEU A 97 -5.36 -3.03 -17.28
CA LEU A 97 -5.90 -4.39 -17.20
C LEU A 97 -5.05 -5.30 -18.10
N ILE A 98 -4.18 -6.12 -17.48
CA ILE A 98 -3.13 -6.86 -18.18
C ILE A 98 -3.53 -8.30 -18.44
N GLU A 99 -3.42 -8.69 -19.71
CA GLU A 99 -3.46 -10.06 -20.18
C GLU A 99 -2.68 -10.16 -21.48
N SER A 100 -1.39 -10.56 -21.43
CA SER A 100 -0.49 -10.45 -22.59
C SER A 100 0.57 -11.54 -22.61
N ALA A 101 0.85 -12.02 -23.79
CA ALA A 101 2.00 -12.92 -24.04
C ALA A 101 3.37 -12.21 -23.96
N GLY A 102 3.40 -10.90 -23.69
CA GLY A 102 4.63 -10.13 -23.62
C GLY A 102 4.99 -9.42 -24.94
N LEU A 103 6.26 -9.33 -25.24
CA LEU A 103 6.79 -8.61 -26.40
C LEU A 103 6.40 -9.30 -27.72
N ARG A 104 5.97 -8.54 -28.71
CA ARG A 104 5.66 -9.03 -30.07
C ARG A 104 6.95 -9.26 -30.86
N LEU A 105 7.34 -10.54 -30.99
CA LEU A 105 8.60 -10.92 -31.65
C LEU A 105 8.72 -10.46 -33.10
N GLN A 106 7.60 -10.40 -33.82
CA GLN A 106 7.57 -9.97 -35.22
C GLN A 106 7.95 -8.49 -35.43
N GLU A 107 7.82 -7.68 -34.40
CA GLU A 107 8.21 -6.27 -34.38
C GLU A 107 9.56 -6.04 -33.70
N ALA A 108 10.16 -7.07 -33.13
CA ALA A 108 11.52 -7.11 -32.59
C ALA A 108 11.91 -5.84 -31.80
N THR A 109 12.87 -5.08 -32.31
CA THR A 109 13.41 -3.88 -31.66
C THR A 109 12.38 -2.76 -31.50
N ASP A 110 11.42 -2.63 -32.41
CA ASP A 110 10.37 -1.59 -32.32
C ASP A 110 9.43 -1.89 -31.13
N ALA A 111 9.05 -3.14 -30.94
CA ALA A 111 8.28 -3.56 -29.78
C ALA A 111 9.07 -3.39 -28.47
N LEU A 112 10.36 -3.71 -28.47
CA LEU A 112 11.24 -3.51 -27.32
C LEU A 112 11.34 -2.02 -26.95
N ASN A 113 11.48 -1.13 -27.95
CA ASN A 113 11.49 0.30 -27.74
C ASN A 113 10.15 0.79 -27.16
N GLY A 114 9.03 0.16 -27.59
CA GLY A 114 7.69 0.43 -27.05
C GLY A 114 7.57 0.17 -25.56
N PHE A 115 8.19 -0.89 -25.02
CA PHE A 115 8.25 -1.08 -23.57
C PHE A 115 8.97 0.08 -22.88
N GLY A 116 10.09 0.55 -23.41
CA GLY A 116 10.81 1.70 -22.86
C GLY A 116 9.95 2.97 -22.83
N GLU A 117 9.11 3.18 -23.83
CA GLU A 117 8.16 4.31 -23.86
C GLU A 117 7.12 4.20 -22.74
N ILE A 118 6.53 3.00 -22.52
CA ILE A 118 5.58 2.77 -21.42
C ILE A 118 6.25 3.00 -20.07
N TYR A 119 7.41 2.39 -19.82
CA TYR A 119 8.13 2.55 -18.54
C TYR A 119 8.44 4.02 -18.25
N LYS A 120 8.91 4.77 -19.27
CA LYS A 120 9.18 6.20 -19.12
C LYS A 120 7.93 6.98 -18.72
N LYS A 121 6.78 6.68 -19.33
CA LYS A 121 5.52 7.36 -19.00
C LYS A 121 5.04 7.03 -17.58
N GLN A 122 5.15 5.77 -17.16
CA GLN A 122 4.82 5.36 -15.79
C GLN A 122 5.70 6.08 -14.75
N VAL A 123 7.01 6.16 -15.00
CA VAL A 123 7.94 6.89 -14.12
C VAL A 123 7.62 8.38 -14.07
N MET A 124 7.22 9.00 -15.20
CA MET A 124 6.79 10.41 -15.21
C MET A 124 5.47 10.64 -14.47
N ALA A 125 4.60 9.64 -14.42
CA ALA A 125 3.32 9.67 -13.74
C ALA A 125 3.41 9.35 -12.23
N SER A 126 4.49 8.69 -11.81
CA SER A 126 4.72 8.28 -10.42
C SER A 126 4.72 9.47 -9.48
N GLY A 127 3.89 9.42 -8.43
CA GLY A 127 3.69 10.51 -7.48
C GLY A 127 2.98 11.74 -8.04
N VAL A 128 2.42 11.67 -9.26
CA VAL A 128 1.64 12.75 -9.88
C VAL A 128 0.18 12.35 -10.05
N ILE A 129 -0.07 11.17 -10.58
CA ILE A 129 -1.40 10.57 -10.71
C ILE A 129 -1.37 9.13 -10.20
N PRO A 130 -2.42 8.64 -9.53
CA PRO A 130 -2.49 7.25 -9.09
C PRO A 130 -2.45 6.27 -10.28
N GLN A 131 -1.65 5.22 -10.14
CA GLN A 131 -1.49 4.19 -11.15
C GLN A 131 -1.89 2.84 -10.57
N ILE A 132 -2.87 2.19 -11.19
CA ILE A 132 -3.42 0.91 -10.74
C ILE A 132 -3.27 -0.12 -11.86
N THR A 133 -2.78 -1.31 -11.52
CA THR A 133 -2.66 -2.41 -12.48
C THR A 133 -3.38 -3.65 -11.97
N ALA A 134 -4.12 -4.33 -12.83
CA ALA A 134 -4.73 -5.63 -12.54
C ALA A 134 -4.30 -6.67 -13.57
N ILE A 135 -3.82 -7.82 -13.10
CA ILE A 135 -3.29 -8.90 -13.93
C ILE A 135 -4.32 -10.03 -13.95
N PHE A 136 -4.83 -10.37 -15.14
CA PHE A 136 -5.84 -11.42 -15.34
C PHE A 136 -5.29 -12.65 -16.08
N GLY A 137 -4.12 -12.53 -16.68
CA GLY A 137 -3.48 -13.61 -17.41
C GLY A 137 -1.97 -13.58 -17.25
N SER A 138 -1.23 -13.89 -18.31
CA SER A 138 0.23 -13.85 -18.27
C SER A 138 0.75 -12.41 -18.26
N CYS A 139 1.74 -12.17 -17.40
CA CYS A 139 2.51 -10.93 -17.30
C CYS A 139 3.98 -11.31 -17.06
N GLY A 140 4.71 -11.62 -18.14
CA GLY A 140 6.04 -12.20 -18.06
C GLY A 140 7.14 -11.38 -18.76
N GLY A 141 8.38 -11.63 -18.36
CA GLY A 141 9.55 -10.95 -18.91
C GLY A 141 9.55 -9.46 -18.63
N GLY A 142 9.85 -8.64 -19.64
CA GLY A 142 9.81 -7.18 -19.54
C GLY A 142 8.42 -6.62 -19.20
N LEU A 143 7.34 -7.32 -19.56
CA LEU A 143 5.99 -6.90 -19.19
C LEU A 143 5.80 -6.83 -17.66
N ALA A 144 6.49 -7.67 -16.90
CA ALA A 144 6.40 -7.70 -15.43
C ALA A 144 6.85 -6.39 -14.76
N LEU A 145 7.63 -5.55 -15.44
CA LEU A 145 7.99 -4.24 -14.92
C LEU A 145 6.81 -3.26 -14.92
N ILE A 146 5.83 -3.44 -15.79
CA ILE A 146 4.67 -2.53 -15.89
C ILE A 146 3.88 -2.49 -14.59
N PRO A 147 3.39 -3.61 -14.01
CA PRO A 147 2.68 -3.56 -12.74
C PRO A 147 3.56 -3.12 -11.57
N THR A 148 4.85 -3.44 -11.58
CA THR A 148 5.77 -3.06 -10.49
C THR A 148 6.22 -1.59 -10.55
N LEU A 149 5.91 -0.87 -11.62
CA LEU A 149 6.08 0.58 -11.76
C LEU A 149 4.80 1.36 -11.42
N THR A 150 3.71 0.67 -11.05
CA THR A 150 2.46 1.30 -10.62
C THR A 150 2.34 1.29 -9.09
N ASP A 151 1.42 2.11 -8.56
CA ASP A 151 1.25 2.27 -7.11
C ASP A 151 0.55 1.06 -6.47
N PHE A 152 -0.43 0.47 -7.19
CA PHE A 152 -1.19 -0.68 -6.70
C PHE A 152 -1.31 -1.76 -7.77
N THR A 153 -1.04 -3.00 -7.37
CA THR A 153 -1.11 -4.19 -8.23
C THR A 153 -2.12 -5.19 -7.70
N PHE A 154 -3.09 -5.54 -8.54
CA PHE A 154 -4.08 -6.58 -8.30
C PHE A 154 -3.78 -7.80 -9.15
N MET A 155 -4.10 -8.99 -8.67
CA MET A 155 -3.83 -10.22 -9.43
C MET A 155 -4.95 -11.23 -9.26
N GLU A 156 -5.45 -11.77 -10.38
CA GLU A 156 -6.45 -12.84 -10.35
C GLU A 156 -5.83 -14.13 -9.78
N GLU A 157 -6.55 -14.79 -8.89
CA GLU A 157 -6.03 -15.85 -8.02
C GLU A 157 -5.58 -17.14 -8.73
N LYS A 158 -6.23 -17.51 -9.87
CA LYS A 158 -6.09 -18.83 -10.52
C LYS A 158 -5.25 -18.82 -11.78
N ASN A 159 -5.49 -17.85 -12.68
CA ASN A 159 -4.94 -17.85 -14.03
C ASN A 159 -3.81 -16.87 -14.22
N ALA A 160 -3.78 -15.79 -13.41
CA ALA A 160 -2.78 -14.76 -13.55
C ALA A 160 -1.38 -15.26 -13.16
N LYS A 161 -0.39 -14.74 -13.87
CA LYS A 161 1.03 -15.07 -13.64
C LYS A 161 1.86 -13.80 -13.76
N LEU A 162 2.70 -13.54 -12.76
CA LEU A 162 3.64 -12.43 -12.74
C LEU A 162 5.06 -12.97 -12.55
N PHE A 163 5.96 -12.72 -13.51
CA PHE A 163 7.34 -13.18 -13.42
C PHE A 163 8.26 -12.42 -14.38
N VAL A 164 9.48 -12.17 -13.99
CA VAL A 164 10.55 -11.76 -14.92
C VAL A 164 11.13 -12.98 -15.61
N ASN A 165 11.49 -14.02 -14.83
CA ASN A 165 11.92 -15.31 -15.35
C ASN A 165 10.88 -16.36 -14.98
N ALA A 166 10.47 -17.17 -15.96
CA ALA A 166 9.50 -18.23 -15.72
C ALA A 166 10.02 -19.25 -14.66
N PRO A 167 9.14 -19.82 -13.81
CA PRO A 167 9.58 -20.75 -12.75
C PRO A 167 10.50 -21.86 -13.21
N ASN A 168 10.24 -22.42 -14.41
CA ASN A 168 11.06 -23.50 -14.99
C ASN A 168 12.37 -23.01 -15.63
N ALA A 169 12.58 -21.71 -15.75
CA ALA A 169 13.82 -21.11 -16.23
C ALA A 169 14.77 -20.73 -15.08
N LEU A 170 14.34 -20.90 -13.84
CA LEU A 170 15.16 -20.64 -12.65
C LEU A 170 16.06 -21.84 -12.36
N ASP A 171 17.34 -21.60 -12.06
CA ASP A 171 18.29 -22.63 -11.74
C ASP A 171 17.83 -23.52 -10.59
N GLY A 172 17.74 -24.83 -10.84
CA GLY A 172 17.34 -25.83 -9.83
C GLY A 172 15.88 -25.78 -9.41
N ASN A 173 15.02 -25.07 -10.14
CA ASN A 173 13.58 -24.95 -9.88
C ASN A 173 12.73 -25.60 -10.97
N THR A 174 11.52 -26.00 -10.61
CA THR A 174 10.40 -26.36 -11.48
C THR A 174 9.13 -25.72 -10.93
N THR A 175 8.09 -25.58 -11.76
CA THR A 175 6.81 -25.02 -11.31
C THR A 175 6.21 -25.81 -10.15
N GLU A 176 6.36 -27.14 -10.14
CA GLU A 176 5.86 -28.02 -9.08
C GLU A 176 6.62 -27.83 -7.77
N LYS A 177 7.92 -27.48 -7.85
CA LYS A 177 8.75 -27.23 -6.66
C LYS A 177 8.47 -25.85 -6.07
N CYS A 178 8.45 -24.81 -6.90
CA CYS A 178 8.13 -23.46 -6.50
C CYS A 178 7.51 -22.70 -7.69
N ASN A 179 6.21 -22.42 -7.61
CA ASN A 179 5.52 -21.60 -8.60
C ASN A 179 5.70 -20.11 -8.30
N SER A 180 6.91 -19.61 -8.53
CA SER A 180 7.25 -18.20 -8.30
C SER A 180 6.44 -17.20 -9.13
N ALA A 181 5.66 -17.66 -10.12
CA ALA A 181 4.79 -16.80 -10.93
C ALA A 181 3.34 -16.72 -10.40
N SER A 182 2.97 -17.53 -9.40
CA SER A 182 1.61 -17.57 -8.86
C SER A 182 1.22 -16.32 -8.08
N ALA A 183 -0.07 -16.05 -8.00
CA ALA A 183 -0.61 -14.95 -7.20
C ALA A 183 -0.22 -15.08 -5.72
N ALA A 184 -0.27 -16.30 -5.14
CA ALA A 184 0.15 -16.55 -3.77
C ALA A 184 1.61 -16.17 -3.55
N PHE A 185 2.56 -16.67 -4.37
CA PHE A 185 3.97 -16.31 -4.23
C PHE A 185 4.21 -14.81 -4.36
N GLN A 186 3.57 -14.16 -5.34
CA GLN A 186 3.77 -12.75 -5.61
C GLN A 186 3.18 -11.84 -4.54
N SER A 187 2.10 -12.27 -3.87
CA SER A 187 1.48 -11.51 -2.78
C SER A 187 2.09 -11.81 -1.40
N GLU A 188 2.43 -13.07 -1.09
CA GLU A 188 2.84 -13.48 0.26
C GLU A 188 4.36 -13.39 0.48
N GLU A 189 5.14 -13.77 -0.53
CA GLU A 189 6.59 -13.84 -0.42
C GLU A 189 7.32 -12.66 -1.06
N ALA A 190 6.89 -12.27 -2.28
CA ALA A 190 7.55 -11.21 -3.03
C ALA A 190 7.06 -9.80 -2.69
N GLY A 191 5.80 -9.66 -2.24
CA GLY A 191 5.21 -8.37 -1.91
C GLY A 191 4.96 -7.45 -3.12
N ASN A 192 4.91 -8.02 -4.34
CA ASN A 192 4.66 -7.26 -5.56
C ASN A 192 3.18 -7.04 -5.84
N VAL A 193 2.28 -7.74 -5.15
CA VAL A 193 0.84 -7.73 -5.37
C VAL A 193 0.12 -7.30 -4.09
N ASP A 194 -0.75 -6.32 -4.22
CA ASP A 194 -1.48 -5.73 -3.10
C ASP A 194 -2.74 -6.51 -2.75
N VAL A 195 -3.45 -6.99 -3.79
CA VAL A 195 -4.73 -7.69 -3.64
C VAL A 195 -4.80 -8.90 -4.58
N VAL A 196 -5.18 -10.06 -4.03
CA VAL A 196 -5.46 -11.29 -4.78
C VAL A 196 -6.93 -11.65 -4.59
N ALA A 197 -7.67 -11.82 -5.69
CA ALA A 197 -9.07 -12.21 -5.68
C ALA A 197 -9.51 -12.74 -7.06
N ASP A 198 -10.79 -13.11 -7.20
CA ASP A 198 -11.41 -13.33 -8.49
C ASP A 198 -11.60 -12.02 -9.29
N GLU A 199 -11.80 -12.14 -10.61
CA GLU A 199 -11.90 -11.00 -11.53
C GLU A 199 -12.97 -9.97 -11.10
N ALA A 200 -14.17 -10.42 -10.71
CA ALA A 200 -15.27 -9.52 -10.34
C ALA A 200 -14.96 -8.75 -9.04
N THR A 201 -14.39 -9.43 -8.06
CA THR A 201 -13.95 -8.84 -6.80
C THR A 201 -12.82 -7.82 -7.03
N ILE A 202 -11.85 -8.11 -7.90
CA ILE A 202 -10.78 -7.18 -8.28
C ILE A 202 -11.36 -5.89 -8.85
N LEU A 203 -12.26 -5.98 -9.82
CA LEU A 203 -12.88 -4.80 -10.45
C LEU A 203 -13.65 -3.97 -9.42
N GLY A 204 -14.38 -4.62 -8.51
CA GLY A 204 -15.05 -3.95 -7.39
C GLY A 204 -14.09 -3.26 -6.43
N LYS A 205 -12.98 -3.92 -6.06
CA LYS A 205 -11.95 -3.34 -5.19
C LYS A 205 -11.21 -2.17 -5.85
N ILE A 206 -10.96 -2.21 -7.17
CA ILE A 206 -10.38 -1.07 -7.89
C ILE A 206 -11.34 0.12 -7.84
N ARG A 207 -12.65 -0.07 -8.04
CA ARG A 207 -13.65 1.00 -7.90
C ARG A 207 -13.59 1.61 -6.50
N ALA A 208 -13.61 0.77 -5.46
CA ALA A 208 -13.52 1.22 -4.07
C ALA A 208 -12.23 2.03 -3.81
N LEU A 209 -11.09 1.56 -4.33
CA LEU A 209 -9.81 2.26 -4.17
C LEU A 209 -9.83 3.64 -4.87
N VAL A 210 -10.30 3.71 -6.11
CA VAL A 210 -10.43 4.99 -6.86
C VAL A 210 -11.32 5.98 -6.11
N SER A 211 -12.40 5.51 -5.47
CA SER A 211 -13.29 6.38 -4.67
C SER A 211 -12.68 6.83 -3.33
N MET A 212 -11.56 6.24 -2.92
CA MET A 212 -10.81 6.64 -1.71
C MET A 212 -9.62 7.55 -2.02
N LEU A 213 -9.04 7.43 -3.22
CA LEU A 213 -7.84 8.18 -3.58
C LEU A 213 -8.18 9.56 -4.15
N PRO A 214 -7.31 10.59 -3.95
CA PRO A 214 -7.38 11.82 -4.71
C PRO A 214 -7.10 11.54 -6.19
N ALA A 215 -7.60 12.40 -7.08
CA ALA A 215 -7.40 12.24 -8.51
C ALA A 215 -5.93 12.41 -8.94
N ASN A 216 -5.18 13.27 -8.23
CA ASN A 216 -3.78 13.57 -8.47
C ASN A 216 -3.14 14.18 -7.23
N ASN A 217 -1.85 14.50 -7.31
CA ASN A 217 -1.07 15.08 -6.20
C ASN A 217 -1.34 16.56 -5.91
N GLU A 218 -2.15 17.23 -6.71
CA GLU A 218 -2.57 18.62 -6.50
C GLU A 218 -4.04 18.71 -6.07
N ASP A 219 -4.74 17.56 -6.00
CA ASP A 219 -6.14 17.48 -5.59
C ASP A 219 -6.23 17.49 -4.06
N ASP A 220 -7.22 18.19 -3.55
CA ASP A 220 -7.55 18.10 -2.12
C ASP A 220 -8.05 16.69 -1.80
N ALA A 221 -7.59 16.14 -0.69
CA ALA A 221 -7.90 14.77 -0.25
C ALA A 221 -9.40 14.47 -0.46
N SER A 222 -9.69 13.27 -0.97
CA SER A 222 -11.05 12.88 -1.32
C SER A 222 -11.96 12.96 -0.10
N PHE A 223 -12.92 13.88 -0.12
CA PHE A 223 -13.96 13.99 0.87
C PHE A 223 -15.22 13.26 0.39
N ALA A 224 -15.77 12.42 1.26
CA ALA A 224 -17.09 11.86 1.09
C ALA A 224 -18.02 12.38 2.19
N GLU A 225 -19.32 12.38 1.94
CA GLU A 225 -20.29 12.70 2.99
C GLU A 225 -20.18 11.65 4.11
N CYS A 226 -19.92 12.12 5.33
CA CYS A 226 -19.89 11.27 6.52
C CYS A 226 -21.27 11.23 7.17
N THR A 227 -21.85 10.05 7.24
CA THR A 227 -23.12 9.80 7.95
C THR A 227 -22.93 9.11 9.31
N ASP A 228 -21.69 8.73 9.64
CA ASP A 228 -21.35 8.07 10.92
C ASP A 228 -21.22 9.12 12.04
N ASP A 229 -21.52 8.73 13.27
CA ASP A 229 -21.38 9.60 14.44
C ASP A 229 -19.89 9.88 14.71
N LEU A 230 -19.50 11.15 14.64
CA LEU A 230 -18.12 11.58 14.90
C LEU A 230 -17.67 11.29 16.34
N ASN A 231 -18.62 11.24 17.28
CA ASN A 231 -18.37 10.97 18.69
C ASN A 231 -18.63 9.51 19.08
N ARG A 232 -18.85 8.65 18.09
CA ARG A 232 -19.09 7.22 18.35
C ARG A 232 -17.96 6.62 19.18
N ALA A 233 -18.30 6.14 20.40
CA ALA A 233 -17.39 5.38 21.23
C ALA A 233 -17.31 3.92 20.74
N SER A 234 -16.13 3.34 20.78
CA SER A 234 -15.87 1.95 20.39
C SER A 234 -15.36 1.15 21.61
N ALA A 235 -16.29 0.63 22.43
CA ALA A 235 -15.94 -0.03 23.69
C ALA A 235 -15.04 -1.26 23.50
N GLU A 236 -15.17 -1.97 22.36
CA GLU A 236 -14.38 -3.16 22.04
C GLU A 236 -12.97 -2.84 21.52
N LEU A 237 -12.64 -1.59 21.26
CA LEU A 237 -11.37 -1.21 20.62
C LEU A 237 -10.15 -1.64 21.47
N ALA A 238 -10.28 -1.61 22.79
CA ALA A 238 -9.23 -2.11 23.69
C ALA A 238 -8.89 -3.59 23.48
N ASN A 239 -9.84 -4.38 22.98
CA ASN A 239 -9.64 -5.81 22.71
C ASN A 239 -8.98 -6.06 21.33
N CYS A 240 -8.85 -5.03 20.50
CA CYS A 240 -8.31 -5.13 19.13
C CYS A 240 -6.80 -4.85 19.05
N VAL A 241 -6.08 -4.75 20.17
CA VAL A 241 -4.62 -4.49 20.18
C VAL A 241 -3.85 -5.57 19.41
N GLY A 242 -4.32 -6.81 19.41
CA GLY A 242 -3.72 -7.93 18.69
C GLY A 242 -3.89 -7.81 17.19
N ASP A 243 -5.11 -7.56 16.71
CA ASP A 243 -5.43 -7.39 15.29
C ASP A 243 -5.81 -5.95 15.00
N THR A 244 -4.83 -5.19 14.58
CA THR A 244 -4.99 -3.76 14.28
C THR A 244 -5.73 -3.49 12.97
N ALA A 245 -5.94 -4.47 12.10
CA ALA A 245 -6.83 -4.33 10.95
C ALA A 245 -8.29 -4.19 11.43
N ILE A 246 -8.70 -4.98 12.42
CA ILE A 246 -10.01 -4.86 13.09
C ILE A 246 -10.10 -3.49 13.80
N ALA A 247 -9.04 -3.07 14.51
CA ALA A 247 -9.01 -1.78 15.18
C ALA A 247 -9.21 -0.62 14.18
N LEU A 248 -8.51 -0.64 13.05
CA LEU A 248 -8.62 0.38 11.99
C LEU A 248 -10.02 0.40 11.37
N SER A 249 -10.59 -0.76 11.08
CA SER A 249 -11.97 -0.86 10.62
C SER A 249 -12.94 -0.26 11.65
N THR A 250 -12.77 -0.59 12.92
CA THR A 250 -13.66 -0.13 14.01
C THR A 250 -13.66 1.39 14.19
N ILE A 251 -12.52 2.06 14.04
CA ILE A 251 -12.43 3.53 14.14
C ILE A 251 -12.81 4.27 12.86
N SER A 252 -12.85 3.57 11.73
CA SER A 252 -13.20 4.16 10.43
C SER A 252 -14.70 4.47 10.32
N ASP A 253 -15.05 5.45 9.49
CA ASP A 253 -16.43 5.76 9.13
C ASP A 253 -17.09 4.52 8.52
N SER A 254 -18.26 4.15 9.06
CA SER A 254 -19.04 2.98 8.62
C SER A 254 -18.21 1.70 8.53
N ASN A 255 -17.15 1.58 9.31
CA ASN A 255 -16.20 0.46 9.33
C ASN A 255 -15.51 0.19 7.97
N VAL A 256 -15.35 1.20 7.13
CA VAL A 256 -14.66 1.07 5.83
C VAL A 256 -13.17 0.97 6.05
N PHE A 257 -12.57 -0.14 5.64
CA PHE A 257 -11.12 -0.32 5.65
C PHE A 257 -10.67 -1.02 4.37
N PHE A 258 -9.71 -0.43 3.68
CA PHE A 258 -9.07 -1.02 2.50
C PHE A 258 -7.63 -1.37 2.84
N GLU A 259 -7.38 -2.64 3.19
CA GLU A 259 -6.03 -3.12 3.50
C GLU A 259 -5.23 -3.30 2.20
N VAL A 260 -3.99 -2.80 2.20
CA VAL A 260 -3.01 -2.89 1.10
C VAL A 260 -1.96 -3.92 1.50
N LYS A 261 -1.63 -4.86 0.60
CA LYS A 261 -0.69 -5.96 0.86
C LYS A 261 -1.05 -6.80 2.10
N GLU A 262 -2.33 -7.13 2.22
CA GLU A 262 -2.86 -7.87 3.38
C GLU A 262 -2.12 -9.21 3.62
N ASN A 263 -1.65 -9.87 2.56
CA ASN A 263 -0.95 -11.15 2.63
C ASN A 263 0.57 -11.03 2.81
N TYR A 264 1.15 -9.83 2.63
CA TYR A 264 2.58 -9.59 2.76
C TYR A 264 2.92 -8.91 4.07
N ALA A 265 3.92 -9.41 4.79
CA ALA A 265 4.35 -8.83 6.08
C ALA A 265 3.12 -8.52 6.96
N LYS A 266 2.34 -9.54 7.30
CA LYS A 266 1.04 -9.42 7.99
C LYS A 266 1.15 -8.76 9.37
N GLU A 267 2.33 -8.77 9.98
CA GLU A 267 2.65 -8.08 11.24
C GLU A 267 2.65 -6.54 11.12
N MET A 268 2.64 -6.04 9.90
CA MET A 268 2.54 -4.61 9.58
C MET A 268 1.30 -4.39 8.71
N VAL A 269 0.29 -3.76 9.24
CA VAL A 269 -0.93 -3.40 8.53
C VAL A 269 -0.72 -2.06 7.84
N THR A 270 -1.09 -1.97 6.56
CA THR A 270 -1.14 -0.74 5.78
C THR A 270 -2.45 -0.68 5.02
N GLY A 271 -3.07 0.48 4.93
CA GLY A 271 -4.34 0.62 4.20
C GLY A 271 -5.00 1.96 4.40
N PHE A 272 -6.17 2.12 3.84
CA PHE A 272 -6.94 3.37 3.87
C PHE A 272 -8.19 3.21 4.73
N ILE A 273 -8.44 4.18 5.59
CA ILE A 273 -9.66 4.37 6.37
C ILE A 273 -10.32 5.69 6.01
N LYS A 274 -11.55 5.90 6.49
CA LYS A 274 -12.21 7.20 6.40
C LYS A 274 -12.49 7.76 7.80
N LEU A 275 -12.21 9.04 7.98
CA LEU A 275 -12.47 9.77 9.22
C LEU A 275 -13.15 11.10 8.88
N ASN A 276 -14.40 11.26 9.28
CA ASN A 276 -15.26 12.38 8.88
C ASN A 276 -15.27 12.61 7.36
N GLY A 277 -15.39 11.54 6.60
CA GLY A 277 -15.38 11.56 5.13
C GLY A 277 -14.01 11.73 4.47
N MET A 278 -12.99 12.09 5.20
CA MET A 278 -11.61 12.25 4.71
C MET A 278 -10.91 10.90 4.63
N THR A 279 -10.23 10.64 3.53
CA THR A 279 -9.35 9.46 3.42
C THR A 279 -8.07 9.67 4.22
N VAL A 280 -7.72 8.69 5.05
CA VAL A 280 -6.51 8.67 5.88
C VAL A 280 -5.76 7.38 5.64
N GLY A 281 -4.47 7.46 5.35
CA GLY A 281 -3.57 6.32 5.31
C GLY A 281 -3.25 5.83 6.71
N ALA A 282 -3.30 4.53 6.93
CA ALA A 282 -3.06 3.92 8.23
C ALA A 282 -1.89 2.93 8.18
N VAL A 283 -1.02 2.99 9.19
CA VAL A 283 0.10 2.07 9.40
C VAL A 283 0.02 1.55 10.84
N ALA A 284 -0.07 0.23 11.02
CA ALA A 284 -0.25 -0.32 12.36
C ALA A 284 0.54 -1.61 12.59
N ASN A 285 1.08 -1.77 13.80
CA ASN A 285 1.69 -3.03 14.22
C ASN A 285 0.60 -4.04 14.60
N ARG A 286 0.70 -5.27 14.10
CA ARG A 286 -0.25 -6.37 14.38
C ARG A 286 0.50 -7.55 14.99
N THR A 287 -0.09 -8.17 15.99
CA THR A 287 0.48 -9.36 16.67
C THR A 287 -0.36 -10.61 16.50
N GLU A 288 -1.59 -10.49 16.09
CA GLU A 288 -2.52 -11.60 15.87
C GLU A 288 -3.38 -11.33 14.63
N VAL A 289 -3.80 -12.39 13.94
CA VAL A 289 -4.82 -12.34 12.90
C VAL A 289 -5.97 -13.23 13.34
N TYR A 290 -7.19 -12.71 13.23
CA TYR A 290 -8.40 -13.46 13.56
C TYR A 290 -9.17 -13.84 12.30
N ASP A 291 -9.73 -15.07 12.29
CA ASP A 291 -10.70 -15.47 11.27
C ASP A 291 -12.10 -14.91 11.58
N ALA A 292 -13.05 -15.19 10.67
CA ALA A 292 -14.44 -14.75 10.82
C ALA A 292 -15.16 -15.35 12.04
N ASP A 293 -14.66 -16.46 12.59
CA ASP A 293 -15.18 -17.13 13.78
C ASP A 293 -14.52 -16.62 15.07
N GLY A 294 -13.56 -15.70 14.97
CA GLY A 294 -12.83 -15.12 16.08
C GLY A 294 -11.66 -15.98 16.60
N ASN A 295 -11.21 -16.97 15.83
CA ASN A 295 -10.05 -17.76 16.19
C ASN A 295 -8.77 -17.11 15.67
N VAL A 296 -7.69 -17.19 16.44
CA VAL A 296 -6.38 -16.72 16.02
C VAL A 296 -5.78 -17.68 14.98
N THR A 297 -5.52 -17.18 13.77
CA THR A 297 -4.90 -17.93 12.68
C THR A 297 -3.40 -17.74 12.61
N ASP A 298 -2.92 -16.53 12.86
CA ASP A 298 -1.50 -16.18 12.84
C ASP A 298 -1.12 -15.41 14.11
N LYS A 299 0.11 -15.60 14.60
CA LYS A 299 0.69 -14.85 15.72
C LYS A 299 2.05 -14.31 15.34
N PHE A 300 2.31 -13.05 15.71
CA PHE A 300 3.56 -12.36 15.47
C PHE A 300 4.11 -11.75 16.75
N ASP A 301 5.40 -11.63 16.85
CA ASP A 301 6.02 -10.80 17.86
C ASP A 301 5.75 -9.31 17.56
N ALA A 302 5.61 -8.50 18.60
CA ALA A 302 5.48 -7.04 18.47
C ALA A 302 6.84 -6.40 18.13
N VAL A 303 7.39 -6.71 16.96
CA VAL A 303 8.71 -6.25 16.49
C VAL A 303 8.64 -5.74 15.06
N LEU A 304 9.55 -4.83 14.71
CA LEU A 304 9.72 -4.41 13.32
C LEU A 304 10.54 -5.43 12.56
N THR A 305 10.01 -5.93 11.47
CA THR A 305 10.69 -6.82 10.53
C THR A 305 11.23 -6.02 9.34
N LYS A 306 12.13 -6.62 8.56
CA LYS A 306 12.61 -6.00 7.32
C LYS A 306 11.46 -5.76 6.35
N LYS A 307 10.64 -6.79 6.06
CA LYS A 307 9.51 -6.72 5.12
C LYS A 307 8.47 -5.71 5.58
N GLY A 308 8.13 -5.70 6.88
CA GLY A 308 7.17 -4.76 7.47
C GLY A 308 7.63 -3.30 7.39
N CYS A 309 8.92 -3.03 7.65
CA CYS A 309 9.47 -1.69 7.50
C CYS A 309 9.44 -1.18 6.05
N GLU A 310 9.80 -2.03 5.08
CA GLU A 310 9.76 -1.68 3.65
C GLU A 310 8.32 -1.42 3.19
N LYS A 311 7.37 -2.31 3.53
CA LYS A 311 5.94 -2.15 3.24
C LYS A 311 5.38 -0.82 3.77
N ALA A 312 5.65 -0.51 5.04
CA ALA A 312 5.17 0.72 5.66
C ALA A 312 5.84 1.97 5.08
N ALA A 313 7.14 1.92 4.76
CA ALA A 313 7.85 3.05 4.17
C ALA A 313 7.31 3.40 2.78
N ASP A 314 7.09 2.41 1.92
CA ASP A 314 6.53 2.61 0.59
C ASP A 314 5.12 3.19 0.68
N PHE A 315 4.29 2.70 1.60
CA PHE A 315 2.93 3.19 1.82
C PHE A 315 2.90 4.64 2.34
N VAL A 316 3.77 5.01 3.29
CA VAL A 316 3.86 6.39 3.81
C VAL A 316 4.33 7.35 2.72
N ASN A 317 5.30 6.94 1.88
CA ASN A 317 5.76 7.74 0.75
C ASN A 317 4.64 7.97 -0.28
N PHE A 318 3.80 6.97 -0.53
CA PHE A 318 2.60 7.13 -1.36
C PHE A 318 1.63 8.15 -0.75
N CYS A 319 1.31 8.01 0.54
CA CYS A 319 0.42 8.95 1.22
C CYS A 319 0.95 10.39 1.15
N ASP A 320 2.26 10.59 1.39
CA ASP A 320 2.89 11.91 1.32
C ASP A 320 2.84 12.52 -0.10
N ALA A 321 3.06 11.69 -1.13
CA ALA A 321 3.01 12.12 -2.53
C ALA A 321 1.61 12.58 -2.97
N PHE A 322 0.56 12.05 -2.35
CA PHE A 322 -0.84 12.33 -2.71
C PHE A 322 -1.60 13.11 -1.61
N GLU A 323 -0.89 13.83 -0.75
CA GLU A 323 -1.45 14.69 0.31
C GLU A 323 -2.43 13.96 1.24
N ILE A 324 -2.27 12.64 1.43
CA ILE A 324 -3.11 11.80 2.29
C ILE A 324 -2.55 11.81 3.72
N PRO A 325 -3.30 12.30 4.73
CA PRO A 325 -2.88 12.25 6.12
C PRO A 325 -2.57 10.83 6.61
N VAL A 326 -1.64 10.68 7.55
CA VAL A 326 -1.21 9.36 8.04
C VAL A 326 -1.50 9.18 9.52
N LEU A 327 -2.20 8.09 9.85
CA LEU A 327 -2.42 7.58 11.20
C LEU A 327 -1.48 6.40 11.44
N SER A 328 -0.81 6.36 12.58
CA SER A 328 -0.12 5.14 13.03
C SER A 328 -0.71 4.61 14.35
N LEU A 329 -0.89 3.27 14.44
CA LEU A 329 -1.19 2.57 15.68
C LEU A 329 0.07 1.81 16.10
N THR A 330 0.69 2.25 17.19
CA THR A 330 2.00 1.75 17.60
C THR A 330 1.89 0.75 18.73
N ASN A 331 2.40 -0.47 18.48
CA ASN A 331 2.62 -1.52 19.47
C ASN A 331 3.91 -2.27 19.11
N VAL A 332 5.06 -1.80 19.58
CA VAL A 332 6.36 -2.33 19.19
C VAL A 332 7.35 -2.37 20.36
N LYS A 333 8.02 -3.50 20.54
CA LYS A 333 9.01 -3.73 21.61
C LYS A 333 10.47 -3.75 21.12
N GLY A 334 10.72 -3.69 19.82
CA GLY A 334 12.06 -3.75 19.24
C GLY A 334 12.05 -4.16 17.78
N TYR A 335 13.20 -4.65 17.32
CA TYR A 335 13.38 -5.21 15.98
C TYR A 335 13.46 -6.73 16.01
N GLU A 336 13.12 -7.37 14.90
CA GLU A 336 13.26 -8.81 14.74
C GLU A 336 14.72 -9.24 14.92
N ALA A 337 14.97 -10.15 15.87
CA ALA A 337 16.31 -10.58 16.26
C ALA A 337 16.68 -11.93 15.65
N THR A 338 16.82 -12.00 14.31
CA THR A 338 17.26 -13.20 13.57
C THR A 338 18.45 -12.86 12.68
N VAL A 339 19.31 -13.86 12.41
CA VAL A 339 20.45 -13.68 11.47
C VAL A 339 19.95 -13.31 10.07
N CYS A 340 18.76 -13.76 9.68
CA CYS A 340 18.17 -13.42 8.39
C CYS A 340 17.75 -11.96 8.35
N SER A 341 17.09 -11.48 9.39
CA SER A 341 16.65 -10.08 9.53
C SER A 341 17.85 -9.13 9.57
N GLU A 342 18.90 -9.48 10.31
CA GLU A 342 20.10 -8.65 10.46
C GLU A 342 20.76 -8.28 9.12
N LYS A 343 20.59 -9.10 8.08
CA LYS A 343 21.11 -8.81 6.73
C LYS A 343 20.51 -7.56 6.08
N GLY A 344 19.41 -7.01 6.62
CA GLY A 344 18.75 -5.88 5.97
C GLY A 344 17.90 -5.00 6.87
N ILE A 345 17.67 -5.35 8.14
CA ILE A 345 16.78 -4.62 9.05
C ILE A 345 17.20 -3.18 9.27
N ALA A 346 18.50 -2.92 9.40
CA ALA A 346 19.02 -1.57 9.62
C ALA A 346 18.67 -0.63 8.45
N LYS A 347 18.79 -1.11 7.20
CA LYS A 347 18.43 -0.31 6.01
C LYS A 347 16.93 -0.16 5.87
N ALA A 348 16.15 -1.19 6.16
CA ALA A 348 14.70 -1.15 6.12
C ALA A 348 14.12 -0.21 7.20
N ALA A 349 14.63 -0.29 8.43
CA ALA A 349 14.26 0.63 9.50
C ALA A 349 14.64 2.08 9.18
N ALA A 350 15.79 2.30 8.53
CA ALA A 350 16.17 3.62 8.05
C ALA A 350 15.23 4.16 6.98
N LYS A 351 14.74 3.31 6.06
CA LYS A 351 13.71 3.70 5.07
C LYS A 351 12.41 4.11 5.75
N LEU A 352 11.91 3.32 6.72
CA LEU A 352 10.71 3.65 7.48
C LEU A 352 10.87 4.98 8.22
N THR A 353 11.99 5.16 8.91
CA THR A 353 12.31 6.41 9.60
C THR A 353 12.35 7.59 8.63
N ALA A 354 12.97 7.42 7.46
CA ALA A 354 13.07 8.46 6.44
C ALA A 354 11.69 8.81 5.85
N ALA A 355 10.83 7.82 5.64
CA ALA A 355 9.46 8.04 5.16
C ALA A 355 8.66 8.91 6.14
N PHE A 356 8.58 8.51 7.41
CA PHE A 356 7.86 9.30 8.42
C PHE A 356 8.49 10.68 8.69
N ALA A 357 9.81 10.75 8.80
CA ALA A 357 10.49 12.03 9.04
C ALA A 357 10.47 12.96 7.83
N GLY A 358 10.40 12.40 6.63
CA GLY A 358 10.33 13.16 5.37
C GLY A 358 8.94 13.65 5.03
N ALA A 359 7.91 12.92 5.43
CA ALA A 359 6.52 13.23 5.10
C ALA A 359 6.07 14.58 5.68
N THR A 360 5.38 15.36 4.84
CA THR A 360 4.87 16.70 5.14
C THR A 360 3.39 16.73 5.48
N VAL A 361 2.68 15.67 5.13
CA VAL A 361 1.24 15.49 5.44
C VAL A 361 0.98 15.46 6.96
N PRO A 362 -0.26 15.73 7.41
CA PRO A 362 -0.65 15.53 8.81
C PRO A 362 -0.35 14.12 9.30
N LYS A 363 0.32 14.00 10.45
CA LYS A 363 0.71 12.72 11.04
C LYS A 363 0.25 12.62 12.48
N VAL A 364 -0.61 11.64 12.74
CA VAL A 364 -1.08 11.31 14.11
C VAL A 364 -0.58 9.94 14.50
N ASN A 365 -0.03 9.81 15.71
CA ASN A 365 0.39 8.54 16.27
C ASN A 365 -0.45 8.19 17.50
N VAL A 366 -1.02 6.99 17.54
CA VAL A 366 -1.70 6.44 18.71
C VAL A 366 -0.90 5.25 19.25
N ILE A 367 -0.40 5.37 20.47
CA ILE A 367 0.32 4.30 21.15
C ILE A 367 -0.70 3.42 21.88
N ILE A 368 -0.93 2.24 21.32
CA ILE A 368 -1.99 1.31 21.80
C ILE A 368 -1.47 0.21 22.72
N GLY A 369 -0.15 0.12 22.90
CA GLY A 369 0.48 -0.91 23.71
C GLY A 369 1.92 -0.55 24.04
N LYS A 370 2.87 -1.41 23.65
CA LYS A 370 4.30 -1.16 23.91
C LYS A 370 4.92 -0.23 22.88
N ALA A 371 5.81 0.62 23.35
CA ALA A 371 6.56 1.56 22.52
C ALA A 371 7.99 1.68 23.06
N TYR A 372 8.88 0.74 22.63
CA TYR A 372 10.22 0.63 23.19
C TYR A 372 11.32 0.92 22.18
N GLY A 373 12.34 1.62 22.67
CA GLY A 373 13.60 1.84 21.99
C GLY A 373 13.48 2.58 20.66
N SER A 374 14.48 2.42 19.81
CA SER A 374 14.52 3.08 18.49
C SER A 374 13.46 2.53 17.51
N ALA A 375 12.91 1.34 17.76
CA ALA A 375 11.79 0.83 16.97
C ALA A 375 10.53 1.68 17.17
N TYR A 376 10.22 2.07 18.41
CA TYR A 376 9.18 3.06 18.68
C TYR A 376 9.47 4.39 17.97
N VAL A 377 10.73 4.88 18.06
CA VAL A 377 11.09 6.15 17.39
C VAL A 377 10.78 6.08 15.90
N ALA A 378 11.11 4.96 15.23
CA ALA A 378 10.87 4.74 13.80
C ALA A 378 9.38 4.65 13.42
N MET A 379 8.49 4.30 14.38
CA MET A 379 7.05 4.19 14.18
C MET A 379 6.33 5.53 14.44
N ASN A 380 6.64 6.55 13.63
CA ASN A 380 5.96 7.84 13.68
C ASN A 380 5.91 8.48 15.09
N SER A 381 7.03 8.43 15.83
CA SER A 381 7.09 9.10 17.12
C SER A 381 7.09 10.62 16.96
N LYS A 382 6.74 11.33 18.04
CA LYS A 382 6.86 12.80 18.09
C LYS A 382 8.28 13.29 17.78
N ALA A 383 9.29 12.50 18.13
CA ALA A 383 10.69 12.82 17.90
C ALA A 383 11.08 12.88 16.41
N ILE A 384 10.37 12.16 15.54
CA ILE A 384 10.62 12.17 14.08
C ILE A 384 9.54 12.92 13.30
N GLY A 385 8.64 13.64 13.99
CA GLY A 385 7.73 14.57 13.36
C GLY A 385 6.24 14.17 13.33
N ALA A 386 5.78 13.28 14.21
CA ALA A 386 4.35 13.18 14.47
C ALA A 386 3.83 14.52 15.00
N ASP A 387 2.75 15.04 14.42
CA ASP A 387 2.16 16.31 14.82
C ASP A 387 1.43 16.17 16.17
N ILE A 388 0.68 15.08 16.32
CA ILE A 388 -0.03 14.72 17.56
C ILE A 388 0.30 13.28 17.91
N THR A 389 0.61 13.05 19.18
CA THR A 389 0.82 11.72 19.76
C THR A 389 -0.15 11.49 20.89
N ILE A 390 -1.01 10.49 20.73
CA ILE A 390 -2.00 10.03 21.71
C ILE A 390 -1.53 8.68 22.27
N ALA A 391 -1.82 8.39 23.53
CA ALA A 391 -1.57 7.07 24.10
C ALA A 391 -2.76 6.56 24.91
N TRP A 392 -2.96 5.25 24.91
CA TRP A 392 -3.92 4.62 25.81
C TRP A 392 -3.37 4.53 27.25
N PRO A 393 -4.25 4.45 28.27
CA PRO A 393 -3.81 4.47 29.66
C PRO A 393 -2.83 3.36 30.04
N ASP A 394 -2.97 2.19 29.42
CA ASP A 394 -2.12 1.02 29.69
C ASP A 394 -0.87 0.95 28.78
N ALA A 395 -0.60 1.98 27.98
CA ALA A 395 0.56 2.03 27.11
C ALA A 395 1.87 2.14 27.92
N GLU A 396 2.90 1.45 27.45
CA GLU A 396 4.23 1.49 28.03
C GLU A 396 5.23 2.12 27.05
N ILE A 397 5.85 3.23 27.43
CA ILE A 397 6.72 4.03 26.56
C ILE A 397 8.08 4.21 27.19
N GLY A 398 9.14 3.64 26.61
CA GLY A 398 10.46 3.72 27.21
C GLY A 398 11.59 3.15 26.35
N MET A 399 12.77 3.07 26.97
CA MET A 399 13.94 2.54 26.29
C MET A 399 13.83 1.02 26.08
N MET A 400 13.31 0.29 27.07
CA MET A 400 13.13 -1.16 27.06
C MET A 400 12.18 -1.56 28.18
N ASP A 401 11.80 -2.83 28.21
CA ASP A 401 11.02 -3.45 29.30
C ASP A 401 11.66 -3.17 30.66
N ALA A 402 10.82 -2.83 31.65
CA ALA A 402 11.28 -2.42 32.98
C ALA A 402 12.07 -3.52 33.71
N LYS A 403 11.70 -4.79 33.53
CA LYS A 403 12.42 -5.91 34.15
C LYS A 403 13.80 -6.14 33.52
N MET A 404 13.89 -5.94 32.20
CA MET A 404 15.19 -5.98 31.50
C MET A 404 16.10 -4.83 31.96
N ALA A 405 15.55 -3.62 32.05
CA ALA A 405 16.29 -2.45 32.55
C ALA A 405 16.79 -2.67 33.99
N ALA A 406 15.93 -3.18 34.87
CA ALA A 406 16.30 -3.47 36.25
C ALA A 406 17.40 -4.52 36.39
N LYS A 407 17.41 -5.55 35.56
CA LYS A 407 18.51 -6.54 35.53
C LYS A 407 19.85 -5.93 35.17
N ILE A 408 19.87 -4.87 34.35
CA ILE A 408 21.09 -4.16 33.96
C ILE A 408 21.49 -3.17 35.06
N ILE A 409 20.54 -2.40 35.60
CA ILE A 409 20.81 -1.34 36.59
C ILE A 409 21.21 -1.94 37.95
N CYS A 410 20.51 -3.02 38.35
CA CYS A 410 20.69 -3.71 39.63
C CYS A 410 21.47 -5.03 39.47
N ASP A 411 22.41 -5.11 38.51
CA ASP A 411 23.22 -6.30 38.28
C ASP A 411 23.98 -6.73 39.54
N GLY A 412 23.98 -8.04 39.81
CA GLY A 412 24.58 -8.64 40.99
C GLY A 412 23.75 -8.54 42.29
N GLN A 413 22.56 -7.95 42.24
CA GLN A 413 21.63 -7.92 43.41
C GLN A 413 20.66 -9.14 43.38
N GLY A 414 20.04 -9.39 44.54
CA GLY A 414 19.04 -10.47 44.65
C GLY A 414 17.74 -10.22 43.91
N ALA A 415 16.97 -11.27 43.64
CA ALA A 415 15.73 -11.19 42.88
C ALA A 415 14.73 -10.15 43.38
N GLU A 416 14.54 -10.05 44.70
CA GLU A 416 13.65 -9.06 45.31
C GLU A 416 14.06 -7.61 45.04
N ALA A 417 15.39 -7.33 45.02
CA ALA A 417 15.92 -6.02 44.72
C ALA A 417 15.74 -5.68 43.22
N ILE A 418 15.91 -6.66 42.34
CA ILE A 418 15.65 -6.51 40.89
C ILE A 418 14.17 -6.23 40.64
N ASP A 419 13.24 -6.94 41.30
CA ASP A 419 11.80 -6.74 41.14
C ASP A 419 11.37 -5.36 41.68
N ALA A 420 11.91 -4.91 42.82
CA ALA A 420 11.69 -3.57 43.33
C ALA A 420 12.21 -2.48 42.39
N CYS A 421 13.42 -2.66 41.85
CA CYS A 421 14.01 -1.76 40.85
C CYS A 421 13.15 -1.72 39.57
N ALA A 422 12.63 -2.85 39.11
CA ALA A 422 11.75 -2.93 37.95
C ALA A 422 10.44 -2.14 38.17
N ALA A 423 9.82 -2.28 39.34
CA ALA A 423 8.61 -1.55 39.68
C ALA A 423 8.82 -0.04 39.74
N GLU A 424 9.96 0.40 40.33
CA GLU A 424 10.33 1.81 40.35
C GLU A 424 10.65 2.34 38.94
N TYR A 425 11.41 1.59 38.12
CA TYR A 425 11.70 1.94 36.75
C TYR A 425 10.44 2.02 35.88
N ALA A 426 9.51 1.09 36.04
CA ALA A 426 8.23 1.12 35.34
C ALA A 426 7.47 2.44 35.63
N LYS A 427 7.36 2.80 36.89
CA LYS A 427 6.64 4.01 37.31
C LYS A 427 7.33 5.30 36.82
N LEU A 428 8.65 5.37 36.89
CA LEU A 428 9.41 6.60 36.57
C LEU A 428 9.74 6.76 35.09
N GLN A 429 9.89 5.67 34.37
CA GLN A 429 10.45 5.70 33.00
C GLN A 429 9.52 5.13 31.94
N THR A 430 8.72 4.08 32.20
CA THR A 430 7.93 3.44 31.16
C THR A 430 6.42 3.69 31.26
N SER A 431 5.94 4.33 32.32
CA SER A 431 4.51 4.68 32.42
C SER A 431 4.12 5.77 31.42
N VAL A 432 2.91 5.70 30.91
CA VAL A 432 2.35 6.68 29.98
C VAL A 432 2.33 8.09 30.57
N GLU A 433 2.03 8.23 31.87
CA GLU A 433 2.05 9.51 32.59
C GLU A 433 3.46 10.11 32.64
N SER A 434 4.48 9.26 32.77
CA SER A 434 5.86 9.73 32.73
C SER A 434 6.23 10.30 31.36
N ALA A 435 5.80 9.64 30.30
CA ALA A 435 6.00 10.11 28.92
C ALA A 435 5.23 11.42 28.64
N ALA A 436 3.97 11.52 29.12
CA ALA A 436 3.15 12.71 28.98
C ALA A 436 3.74 13.92 29.73
N ARG A 437 4.20 13.74 30.97
CA ARG A 437 4.86 14.80 31.75
C ARG A 437 6.14 15.34 31.10
N ARG A 438 6.79 14.54 30.24
CA ARG A 438 7.98 14.93 29.49
C ARG A 438 7.66 15.50 28.11
N GLY A 439 6.37 15.55 27.74
CA GLY A 439 5.91 16.09 26.46
C GLY A 439 6.10 15.13 25.27
N TYR A 440 6.27 13.84 25.48
CA TYR A 440 6.36 12.83 24.42
C TYR A 440 5.00 12.29 23.98
N VAL A 441 3.99 12.50 24.81
CA VAL A 441 2.56 12.21 24.56
C VAL A 441 1.78 13.48 24.80
N ASP A 442 0.91 13.87 23.90
CA ASP A 442 0.10 15.08 24.00
C ASP A 442 -1.15 14.84 24.85
N GLU A 443 -1.77 13.66 24.73
CA GLU A 443 -2.99 13.31 25.45
C GLU A 443 -3.04 11.83 25.77
N ILE A 444 -3.56 11.48 26.96
CA ILE A 444 -3.87 10.10 27.36
C ILE A 444 -5.38 9.92 27.17
N VAL A 445 -5.76 8.97 26.31
CA VAL A 445 -7.15 8.81 25.87
C VAL A 445 -7.59 7.37 26.07
N GLU A 446 -8.79 7.18 26.63
CA GLU A 446 -9.40 5.85 26.72
C GLU A 446 -9.57 5.24 25.32
N ALA A 447 -9.30 3.95 25.18
CA ALA A 447 -9.37 3.27 23.89
C ALA A 447 -10.72 3.52 23.18
N ALA A 448 -11.83 3.47 23.92
CA ALA A 448 -13.16 3.69 23.38
C ALA A 448 -13.36 5.08 22.72
N ASP A 449 -12.62 6.07 23.17
CA ASP A 449 -12.73 7.46 22.71
C ASP A 449 -11.75 7.81 21.58
N THR A 450 -10.89 6.90 21.16
CA THR A 450 -9.82 7.12 20.18
C THR A 450 -10.32 7.80 18.92
N ARG A 451 -11.44 7.31 18.32
CA ARG A 451 -12.00 7.84 17.09
C ARG A 451 -12.22 9.36 17.13
N LYS A 452 -12.91 9.88 18.14
CA LYS A 452 -13.23 11.32 18.23
C LYS A 452 -11.97 12.18 18.38
N TYR A 453 -10.95 11.69 19.11
CA TYR A 453 -9.70 12.43 19.28
C TYR A 453 -8.86 12.50 18.01
N ILE A 454 -8.78 11.39 17.25
CA ILE A 454 -8.04 11.41 15.97
C ILE A 454 -8.78 12.23 14.91
N ILE A 455 -10.11 12.21 14.86
CA ILE A 455 -10.89 13.08 13.98
C ILE A 455 -10.56 14.55 14.31
N GLY A 456 -10.67 14.95 15.58
CA GLY A 456 -10.34 16.32 16.00
C GLY A 456 -8.90 16.73 15.71
N ALA A 457 -7.93 15.79 15.84
CA ALA A 457 -6.55 16.05 15.50
C ALA A 457 -6.36 16.28 13.98
N PHE A 458 -6.95 15.48 13.11
CA PHE A 458 -6.86 15.68 11.66
C PHE A 458 -7.62 16.91 11.19
N GLU A 459 -8.77 17.25 11.76
CA GLU A 459 -9.47 18.51 11.47
C GLU A 459 -8.64 19.74 11.86
N MET A 460 -8.00 19.72 13.01
CA MET A 460 -7.10 20.79 13.44
C MET A 460 -5.88 20.89 12.51
N LEU A 461 -5.35 19.79 12.02
CA LEU A 461 -4.20 19.72 11.15
C LEU A 461 -4.53 19.93 9.66
N PHE A 462 -5.79 20.06 9.28
CA PHE A 462 -6.23 20.14 7.89
C PHE A 462 -5.51 21.24 7.08
N THR A 463 -5.20 22.35 7.71
CA THR A 463 -4.46 23.45 7.05
C THR A 463 -2.96 23.43 7.31
N LYS A 464 -2.41 22.29 7.76
CA LYS A 464 -0.97 22.16 7.98
C LYS A 464 -0.19 22.58 6.73
N ARG A 465 0.87 23.34 6.94
CA ARG A 465 1.86 23.71 5.91
C ARG A 465 3.25 23.37 6.44
N GLU A 466 3.96 22.54 5.73
CA GLU A 466 5.31 22.17 6.07
C GLU A 466 6.16 22.00 4.80
N ASP A 467 7.12 22.89 4.60
CA ASP A 467 8.03 22.83 3.47
C ASP A 467 9.28 22.03 3.81
N ARG A 468 9.75 21.23 2.88
CA ARG A 468 11.01 20.52 2.96
C ARG A 468 11.97 21.04 1.89
N PRO A 469 13.30 21.06 2.13
CA PRO A 469 14.27 21.40 1.10
C PRO A 469 14.13 20.45 -0.11
N ALA A 470 14.01 21.03 -1.30
CA ALA A 470 13.91 20.24 -2.53
C ALA A 470 15.21 19.42 -2.72
N LYS A 471 15.05 18.13 -3.00
CA LYS A 471 16.16 17.20 -3.23
C LYS A 471 15.81 16.20 -4.33
N LYS A 472 16.78 15.84 -5.17
CA LYS A 472 16.62 14.79 -6.19
C LYS A 472 16.96 13.40 -5.68
N HIS A 473 17.58 13.29 -4.50
CA HIS A 473 18.05 12.03 -3.94
C HIS A 473 18.00 12.05 -2.41
N GLY A 474 17.57 10.95 -1.82
CA GLY A 474 17.70 10.63 -0.41
C GLY A 474 18.82 9.62 -0.19
N THR A 475 19.24 9.42 1.05
CA THR A 475 20.24 8.41 1.41
C THR A 475 19.67 6.99 1.54
N VAL A 476 18.38 6.86 1.57
CA VAL A 476 17.63 5.59 1.73
C VAL A 476 16.53 5.48 0.69
#